data_b0032af7608b0e078f10c9e4c53ec4a2
#
_entry.id   b0032af7608b0e078f10c9e4c53ec4a2
#
_cell.length_a   1.000
_cell.length_b   1.000
_cell.length_c   1.000
_cell.angle_alpha   90.00
_cell.angle_beta   90.00
_cell.angle_gamma   90.00
#
_symmetry.space_group_name_H-M   'P 1'
#
loop_
_entity.id
_entity.type
_entity.pdbx_description
1 polymer ?
#
loop_
_entity_poly.entity_id
_entity_poly.type
_entity_poly.pdbx_seq_one_letter_code
_entity_poly.pdbx_strand_id
1 'polypeptide(L)'
;NYAGAFASAFPNGLPVGIGSGLLFTGKQGDALTFATITDRGPNADSPKEGKNEAKIFVTPDFAPLLMTIRVQNGKAEAIDPRPLHDDKGAINGLPLASDVIGSTNEVAFSDTLHRLKGDNRGLDTEGITPDGKGGYWLCDEYGPFLINIDSKGKILAIHGPQAAEGEKAIAGGLPNI
;
A
#
# COMPACT_ATOMS: atom_id res chain seq x y z
N ASN A 1 11.20 -11.76 3.77
CA ASN A 1 12.36 -12.02 2.91
C ASN A 1 11.87 -12.37 1.50
N TYR A 2 12.45 -11.72 0.48
CA TYR A 2 12.16 -12.10 -0.90
C TYR A 2 12.68 -13.51 -1.20
N ALA A 3 11.81 -14.38 -1.69
CA ALA A 3 12.11 -15.78 -2.02
C ALA A 3 11.81 -16.11 -3.49
N GLY A 4 11.69 -15.07 -4.36
CA GLY A 4 11.37 -15.21 -5.78
C GLY A 4 12.56 -15.63 -6.64
N ALA A 5 12.38 -15.55 -7.97
CA ALA A 5 13.34 -16.05 -8.97
C ALA A 5 14.74 -15.42 -8.87
N PHE A 6 14.83 -14.18 -8.35
CA PHE A 6 16.10 -13.45 -8.23
C PHE A 6 16.59 -13.35 -6.78
N ALA A 7 16.14 -14.23 -5.88
CA ALA A 7 16.49 -14.17 -4.45
C ALA A 7 18.01 -14.16 -4.20
N SER A 8 18.81 -14.82 -5.04
CA SER A 8 20.28 -14.82 -4.92
C SER A 8 20.91 -13.43 -5.13
N ALA A 9 20.25 -12.53 -5.84
CA ALA A 9 20.69 -11.15 -6.02
C ALA A 9 20.35 -10.25 -4.80
N PHE A 10 19.48 -10.73 -3.91
CA PHE A 10 19.00 -10.00 -2.73
C PHE A 10 19.17 -10.84 -1.46
N PRO A 11 20.43 -11.16 -1.07
CA PRO A 11 20.69 -12.07 0.06
C PRO A 11 20.18 -11.54 1.40
N ASN A 12 19.97 -10.24 1.53
CA ASN A 12 19.40 -9.58 2.72
C ASN A 12 17.90 -9.24 2.56
N GLY A 13 17.26 -9.76 1.52
CA GLY A 13 15.89 -9.40 1.14
C GLY A 13 15.80 -8.08 0.39
N LEU A 14 14.59 -7.72 -0.03
CA LEU A 14 14.33 -6.42 -0.65
C LEU A 14 14.20 -5.34 0.43
N PRO A 15 14.77 -4.15 0.24
CA PRO A 15 14.53 -3.05 1.15
C PRO A 15 13.05 -2.64 1.09
N VAL A 16 12.49 -2.33 2.24
CA VAL A 16 11.14 -1.74 2.30
C VAL A 16 11.26 -0.26 1.97
N GLY A 17 10.52 0.20 0.97
CA GLY A 17 10.39 1.62 0.66
C GLY A 17 9.66 2.34 1.80
N ILE A 18 10.21 3.47 2.23
CA ILE A 18 9.59 4.33 3.24
C ILE A 18 9.53 5.73 2.64
N GLY A 19 8.39 6.40 2.73
CA GLY A 19 8.32 7.79 2.25
C GLY A 19 6.98 8.20 1.67
N SER A 20 6.04 7.28 1.52
CA SER A 20 4.70 7.59 1.03
C SER A 20 3.89 8.46 2.00
N GLY A 21 4.25 8.46 3.28
CA GLY A 21 3.68 9.37 4.28
C GLY A 21 4.46 9.30 5.58
N LEU A 22 4.65 10.45 6.23
CA LEU A 22 5.35 10.56 7.51
C LEU A 22 4.63 11.55 8.43
N LEU A 23 4.14 11.05 9.56
CA LEU A 23 3.43 11.80 10.57
C LEU A 23 4.22 11.81 11.88
N PHE A 24 4.58 12.99 12.38
CA PHE A 24 5.16 13.12 13.72
C PHE A 24 4.14 12.71 14.80
N THR A 25 4.50 11.73 15.63
CA THR A 25 3.62 11.20 16.68
C THR A 25 4.07 11.52 18.09
N GLY A 26 5.33 11.94 18.29
CA GLY A 26 5.77 12.34 19.60
C GLY A 26 7.27 12.40 19.80
N LYS A 27 7.63 12.83 21.02
CA LYS A 27 9.00 12.92 21.50
C LYS A 27 9.09 12.34 22.91
N GLN A 28 10.08 11.48 23.15
CA GLN A 28 10.38 10.95 24.48
C GLN A 28 11.89 11.08 24.75
N GLY A 29 12.27 12.00 25.61
CA GLY A 29 13.66 12.40 25.79
C GLY A 29 14.22 12.95 24.47
N ASP A 30 15.32 12.36 23.97
CA ASP A 30 15.92 12.72 22.68
C ASP A 30 15.37 11.90 21.50
N ALA A 31 14.50 10.92 21.74
CA ALA A 31 13.89 10.13 20.68
C ALA A 31 12.68 10.85 20.10
N LEU A 32 12.62 10.92 18.77
CA LEU A 32 11.44 11.32 17.99
C LEU A 32 10.77 10.09 17.43
N THR A 33 9.44 10.10 17.39
CA THR A 33 8.64 9.03 16.79
C THR A 33 7.73 9.57 15.71
N PHE A 34 7.58 8.77 14.64
CA PHE A 34 6.73 9.08 13.52
C PHE A 34 5.92 7.83 13.16
N ALA A 35 4.68 7.99 12.73
CA ALA A 35 3.95 6.97 12.00
C ALA A 35 4.24 7.14 10.52
N THR A 36 4.38 6.03 9.80
CA THR A 36 4.58 6.02 8.34
C THR A 36 3.76 4.92 7.70
N ILE A 37 3.42 5.12 6.45
CA ILE A 37 2.80 4.11 5.58
C ILE A 37 3.71 3.85 4.39
N THR A 38 3.77 2.61 3.92
CA THR A 38 4.42 2.28 2.64
C THR A 38 3.41 2.35 1.51
N ASP A 39 3.94 2.46 0.28
CA ASP A 39 3.19 2.29 -0.94
C ASP A 39 2.80 0.82 -1.19
N ARG A 40 2.43 0.51 -2.44
CA ARG A 40 2.09 -0.82 -2.96
C ARG A 40 3.22 -1.87 -2.88
N GLY A 41 4.43 -1.46 -2.50
CA GLY A 41 5.57 -2.35 -2.32
C GLY A 41 6.52 -2.43 -3.53
N PRO A 42 7.51 -3.32 -3.44
CA PRO A 42 8.58 -3.39 -4.43
C PRO A 42 8.06 -3.71 -5.83
N ASN A 43 8.27 -2.79 -6.75
CA ASN A 43 7.92 -2.96 -8.16
C ASN A 43 9.00 -2.38 -9.07
N ALA A 44 8.98 -2.73 -10.34
CA ALA A 44 9.89 -2.22 -11.36
C ALA A 44 9.11 -1.93 -12.66
N ASP A 45 9.65 -1.02 -13.46
CA ASP A 45 9.08 -0.73 -14.76
C ASP A 45 9.16 -1.94 -15.69
N SER A 46 8.13 -2.10 -16.50
CA SER A 46 8.05 -3.05 -17.60
C SER A 46 7.73 -2.30 -18.90
N PRO A 47 8.10 -2.80 -20.06
CA PRO A 47 7.55 -2.31 -21.31
C PRO A 47 6.01 -2.32 -21.27
N LYS A 48 5.40 -1.31 -21.88
CA LYS A 48 3.93 -1.21 -21.98
C LYS A 48 3.32 -2.43 -22.65
N GLU A 49 2.14 -2.83 -22.20
CA GLU A 49 1.31 -3.81 -22.90
C GLU A 49 0.22 -3.09 -23.69
N GLY A 50 0.43 -3.00 -25.00
CA GLY A 50 -0.40 -2.16 -25.87
C GLY A 50 -0.28 -0.68 -25.49
N LYS A 51 -1.38 -0.07 -25.06
CA LYS A 51 -1.43 1.32 -24.57
C LYS A 51 -1.31 1.46 -23.06
N ASN A 52 -1.37 0.35 -22.31
CA ASN A 52 -1.38 0.33 -20.87
C ASN A 52 0.04 0.32 -20.30
N GLU A 53 0.25 1.08 -19.23
CA GLU A 53 1.45 0.96 -18.41
C GLU A 53 1.52 -0.44 -17.80
N ALA A 54 2.74 -0.92 -17.57
CA ALA A 54 2.94 -2.24 -16.97
C ALA A 54 4.08 -2.19 -15.96
N LYS A 55 3.94 -2.98 -14.90
CA LYS A 55 4.89 -3.08 -13.80
C LYS A 55 5.17 -4.53 -13.44
N ILE A 56 6.37 -4.78 -12.94
CA ILE A 56 6.78 -6.07 -12.39
C ILE A 56 6.69 -5.99 -10.87
N PHE A 57 5.79 -6.77 -10.29
CA PHE A 57 5.61 -6.92 -8.85
C PHE A 57 6.40 -8.14 -8.37
N VAL A 58 7.53 -7.90 -7.73
CA VAL A 58 8.42 -8.99 -7.27
C VAL A 58 7.90 -9.71 -6.03
N THR A 59 6.98 -9.07 -5.30
CA THR A 59 6.27 -9.62 -4.13
C THR A 59 4.78 -9.32 -4.25
N PRO A 60 4.05 -10.06 -5.11
CA PRO A 60 2.63 -9.75 -5.40
C PRO A 60 1.69 -9.85 -4.19
N ASP A 61 2.14 -10.52 -3.15
CA ASP A 61 1.46 -10.69 -1.86
C ASP A 61 1.88 -9.63 -0.81
N PHE A 62 2.70 -8.65 -1.21
CA PHE A 62 3.07 -7.56 -0.30
C PHE A 62 1.83 -6.75 0.09
N ALA A 63 1.63 -6.57 1.38
CA ALA A 63 0.63 -5.64 1.91
C ALA A 63 1.30 -4.33 2.32
N PRO A 64 0.75 -3.15 1.98
CA PRO A 64 1.20 -1.88 2.53
C PRO A 64 1.30 -1.94 4.06
N LEU A 65 2.35 -1.33 4.62
CA LEU A 65 2.71 -1.45 6.02
C LEU A 65 2.52 -0.13 6.75
N LEU A 66 1.71 -0.14 7.80
CA LEU A 66 1.79 0.88 8.84
C LEU A 66 2.98 0.57 9.76
N MET A 67 3.90 1.52 9.94
CA MET A 67 5.09 1.34 10.76
C MET A 67 5.33 2.55 11.66
N THR A 68 6.17 2.37 12.67
CA THR A 68 6.73 3.45 13.46
C THR A 68 8.19 3.68 13.05
N ILE A 69 8.57 4.92 12.78
CA ILE A 69 9.97 5.32 12.65
C ILE A 69 10.40 5.96 13.96
N ARG A 70 11.47 5.46 14.52
CA ARG A 70 12.14 6.05 15.70
C ARG A 70 13.46 6.67 15.27
N VAL A 71 13.63 7.94 15.60
CA VAL A 71 14.88 8.67 15.35
C VAL A 71 15.52 9.03 16.68
N GLN A 72 16.73 8.54 16.91
CA GLN A 72 17.49 8.80 18.13
C GLN A 72 19.00 8.71 17.84
N ASN A 73 19.80 9.61 18.42
CA ASN A 73 21.27 9.62 18.28
C ASN A 73 21.76 9.61 16.82
N GLY A 74 21.06 10.34 15.94
CA GLY A 74 21.36 10.42 14.51
C GLY A 74 21.05 9.14 13.69
N LYS A 75 20.33 8.18 14.28
CA LYS A 75 19.87 6.96 13.60
C LYS A 75 18.35 6.96 13.47
N ALA A 76 17.86 6.51 12.31
CA ALA A 76 16.45 6.23 12.07
C ALA A 76 16.26 4.71 12.00
N GLU A 77 15.24 4.20 12.65
CA GLU A 77 14.91 2.77 12.71
C GLU A 77 13.40 2.61 12.45
N ALA A 78 13.04 1.74 11.49
CA ALA A 78 11.68 1.30 11.27
C ALA A 78 11.36 0.15 12.22
N ILE A 79 10.32 0.32 13.03
CA ILE A 79 9.89 -0.66 14.01
C ILE A 79 8.40 -0.93 13.88
N ASP A 80 7.96 -2.07 14.40
CA ASP A 80 6.55 -2.44 14.53
C ASP A 80 5.79 -2.44 13.19
N PRO A 81 6.25 -3.19 12.16
CA PRO A 81 5.56 -3.31 10.89
C PRO A 81 4.22 -4.05 11.05
N ARG A 82 3.14 -3.39 10.64
CA ARG A 82 1.76 -3.89 10.71
C ARG A 82 1.14 -3.85 9.32
N PRO A 83 0.92 -5.00 8.66
CA PRO A 83 0.26 -5.03 7.36
C PRO A 83 -1.15 -4.47 7.43
N LEU A 84 -1.53 -3.65 6.45
CA LEU A 84 -2.93 -3.27 6.30
C LEU A 84 -3.77 -4.52 6.01
N HIS A 85 -4.92 -4.62 6.65
CA HIS A 85 -5.80 -5.77 6.55
C HIS A 85 -7.27 -5.38 6.75
N ASP A 86 -8.15 -6.19 6.19
CA ASP A 86 -9.59 -6.19 6.45
C ASP A 86 -10.01 -7.48 7.21
N ASP A 87 -11.31 -7.73 7.31
CA ASP A 87 -11.84 -8.94 7.95
C ASP A 87 -11.51 -10.24 7.17
N LYS A 88 -11.04 -10.14 5.92
CA LYS A 88 -10.64 -11.27 5.08
C LYS A 88 -9.13 -11.55 5.13
N GLY A 89 -8.36 -10.71 5.82
CA GLY A 89 -6.92 -10.82 5.96
C GLY A 89 -6.15 -9.65 5.36
N ALA A 90 -4.85 -9.82 5.18
CA ALA A 90 -4.00 -8.79 4.58
C ALA A 90 -4.51 -8.39 3.19
N ILE A 91 -4.43 -7.09 2.89
CA ILE A 91 -4.63 -6.57 1.53
C ILE A 91 -3.33 -6.77 0.72
N ASN A 92 -3.29 -6.29 -0.51
CA ASN A 92 -2.07 -6.33 -1.34
C ASN A 92 -1.87 -5.00 -2.08
N GLY A 93 -0.73 -4.87 -2.76
CA GLY A 93 -0.37 -3.71 -3.56
C GLY A 93 -0.59 -3.88 -5.06
N LEU A 94 -1.32 -4.91 -5.51
CA LEU A 94 -1.57 -5.11 -6.94
C LEU A 94 -2.53 -4.04 -7.50
N PRO A 95 -2.40 -3.68 -8.79
CA PRO A 95 -3.33 -2.78 -9.44
C PRO A 95 -4.77 -3.25 -9.34
N LEU A 96 -5.70 -2.31 -9.31
CA LEU A 96 -7.12 -2.62 -9.33
C LEU A 96 -7.52 -3.35 -10.61
N ALA A 97 -8.48 -4.26 -10.49
CA ALA A 97 -9.10 -4.89 -11.66
C ALA A 97 -9.74 -3.81 -12.56
N SER A 98 -9.76 -4.05 -13.87
CA SER A 98 -10.15 -3.05 -14.88
C SER A 98 -11.61 -2.55 -14.77
N ASP A 99 -12.45 -3.28 -14.07
CA ASP A 99 -13.85 -2.94 -13.83
C ASP A 99 -14.10 -2.30 -12.45
N VAL A 100 -13.03 -2.01 -11.69
CA VAL A 100 -13.12 -1.31 -10.40
C VAL A 100 -12.90 0.18 -10.62
N ILE A 101 -13.71 1.01 -9.98
CA ILE A 101 -13.58 2.46 -10.01
C ILE A 101 -12.17 2.86 -9.53
N GLY A 102 -11.54 3.79 -10.23
CA GLY A 102 -10.16 4.21 -9.97
C GLY A 102 -9.10 3.32 -10.65
N SER A 103 -9.49 2.25 -11.36
CA SER A 103 -8.52 1.44 -12.09
C SER A 103 -7.80 2.26 -13.17
N THR A 104 -6.47 2.24 -13.11
CA THR A 104 -5.60 2.82 -14.15
C THR A 104 -5.43 1.87 -15.35
N ASN A 105 -5.95 0.64 -15.29
CA ASN A 105 -5.68 -0.44 -16.23
C ASN A 105 -4.19 -0.81 -16.34
N GLU A 106 -3.39 -0.50 -15.32
CA GLU A 106 -2.00 -0.92 -15.24
C GLU A 106 -1.92 -2.46 -15.25
N VAL A 107 -0.99 -2.98 -16.02
CA VAL A 107 -0.78 -4.43 -16.14
C VAL A 107 0.29 -4.87 -15.16
N ALA A 108 -0.03 -5.87 -14.35
CA ALA A 108 0.92 -6.44 -13.40
C ALA A 108 1.54 -7.74 -13.94
N PHE A 109 2.86 -7.85 -13.78
CA PHE A 109 3.62 -9.08 -14.04
C PHE A 109 4.33 -9.53 -12.76
N SER A 110 4.56 -10.83 -12.62
CA SER A 110 5.46 -11.37 -11.61
C SER A 110 6.93 -11.11 -11.99
N ASP A 111 7.85 -11.45 -11.09
CA ASP A 111 9.30 -11.44 -11.33
C ASP A 111 9.77 -12.41 -12.45
N THR A 112 8.93 -13.36 -12.83
CA THR A 112 9.14 -14.28 -13.95
C THR A 112 8.32 -13.90 -15.20
N LEU A 113 7.80 -12.67 -15.23
CA LEU A 113 7.02 -12.10 -16.33
C LEU A 113 5.70 -12.83 -16.63
N HIS A 114 5.17 -13.57 -15.66
CA HIS A 114 3.81 -14.07 -15.78
C HIS A 114 2.82 -12.95 -15.45
N ARG A 115 1.81 -12.77 -16.29
CA ARG A 115 0.75 -11.79 -16.05
C ARG A 115 -0.01 -12.13 -14.79
N LEU A 116 -0.09 -11.16 -13.89
CA LEU A 116 -0.89 -11.22 -12.68
C LEU A 116 -2.28 -10.65 -12.95
N LYS A 117 -3.25 -11.12 -12.20
CA LYS A 117 -4.60 -10.57 -12.25
C LYS A 117 -4.68 -9.38 -11.31
N GLY A 118 -5.28 -8.28 -11.77
CA GLY A 118 -5.62 -7.16 -10.89
C GLY A 118 -6.55 -7.58 -9.75
N ASP A 119 -6.44 -6.91 -8.63
CA ASP A 119 -7.18 -7.24 -7.41
C ASP A 119 -8.05 -6.05 -6.98
N ASN A 120 -9.31 -6.31 -6.62
CA ASN A 120 -10.20 -5.29 -6.09
C ASN A 120 -9.97 -4.96 -4.60
N ARG A 121 -8.91 -5.48 -4.01
CA ARG A 121 -8.40 -5.19 -2.68
C ARG A 121 -7.00 -4.56 -2.74
N GLY A 122 -6.50 -4.26 -3.93
CA GLY A 122 -5.21 -3.59 -4.12
C GLY A 122 -5.26 -2.15 -3.65
N LEU A 123 -4.24 -1.72 -2.91
CA LEU A 123 -4.07 -0.34 -2.46
C LEU A 123 -2.64 0.13 -2.72
N ASP A 124 -2.52 1.40 -3.09
CA ASP A 124 -1.26 2.13 -3.26
C ASP A 124 -1.29 3.38 -2.37
N THR A 125 -1.06 3.17 -1.09
CA THR A 125 -1.23 4.20 -0.06
C THR A 125 -0.13 5.24 -0.07
N GLU A 126 -0.47 6.56 -0.13
CA GLU A 126 0.46 7.66 -0.35
C GLU A 126 0.41 8.79 0.69
N GLY A 127 -0.35 8.65 1.74
CA GLY A 127 -0.42 9.67 2.77
C GLY A 127 -0.98 9.15 4.08
N ILE A 128 -0.65 9.82 5.17
CA ILE A 128 -1.11 9.46 6.51
C ILE A 128 -1.38 10.71 7.36
N THR A 129 -2.53 10.75 8.01
CA THR A 129 -2.87 11.79 9.00
C THR A 129 -3.68 11.18 10.15
N PRO A 130 -3.67 11.74 11.37
CA PRO A 130 -4.43 11.17 12.48
C PRO A 130 -5.93 11.36 12.25
N ASP A 131 -6.73 10.39 12.70
CA ASP A 131 -8.20 10.44 12.63
C ASP A 131 -8.83 11.13 13.85
N GLY A 132 -8.01 11.52 14.85
CA GLY A 132 -8.46 12.10 16.12
C GLY A 132 -9.07 11.09 17.10
N LYS A 133 -9.09 9.80 16.78
CA LYS A 133 -9.66 8.71 17.60
C LYS A 133 -8.64 7.62 17.94
N GLY A 134 -7.37 7.84 17.58
CA GLY A 134 -6.27 6.89 17.82
C GLY A 134 -5.93 6.01 16.63
N GLY A 135 -6.59 6.19 15.50
CA GLY A 135 -6.28 5.61 14.20
C GLY A 135 -5.79 6.67 13.21
N TYR A 136 -5.87 6.36 11.93
CA TYR A 136 -5.34 7.19 10.86
C TYR A 136 -6.28 7.23 9.65
N TRP A 137 -6.19 8.33 8.91
CA TRP A 137 -6.66 8.45 7.54
C TRP A 137 -5.49 8.30 6.58
N LEU A 138 -5.69 7.53 5.52
CA LEU A 138 -4.76 7.36 4.42
C LEU A 138 -5.42 7.84 3.13
N CYS A 139 -4.62 8.27 2.15
CA CYS A 139 -5.05 8.43 0.76
C CYS A 139 -4.40 7.35 -0.11
N ASP A 140 -4.99 7.10 -1.28
CA ASP A 140 -4.60 6.04 -2.20
C ASP A 140 -4.28 6.63 -3.58
N GLU A 141 -3.26 6.09 -4.28
CA GLU A 141 -2.89 6.53 -5.63
C GLU A 141 -3.67 5.82 -6.73
N TYR A 142 -4.06 4.56 -6.52
CA TYR A 142 -4.85 3.82 -7.52
C TYR A 142 -6.20 4.47 -7.80
N GLY A 143 -6.83 5.00 -6.77
CA GLY A 143 -8.09 5.65 -6.92
C GLY A 143 -8.31 6.79 -5.92
N PRO A 144 -9.34 7.62 -6.11
CA PRO A 144 -9.62 8.72 -5.19
C PRO A 144 -10.25 8.20 -3.89
N PHE A 145 -9.50 7.36 -3.16
CA PHE A 145 -9.96 6.74 -1.93
C PHE A 145 -9.40 7.43 -0.70
N LEU A 146 -10.25 7.59 0.32
CA LEU A 146 -9.85 7.91 1.69
C LEU A 146 -10.08 6.68 2.55
N ILE A 147 -9.04 6.21 3.23
CA ILE A 147 -9.05 4.96 3.97
C ILE A 147 -8.88 5.27 5.46
N ASN A 148 -9.85 4.89 6.28
CA ASN A 148 -9.73 4.97 7.73
C ASN A 148 -9.23 3.64 8.26
N ILE A 149 -8.16 3.69 9.07
CA ILE A 149 -7.57 2.52 9.72
C ILE A 149 -7.45 2.73 11.22
N ASP A 150 -7.46 1.64 11.97
CA ASP A 150 -7.07 1.68 13.38
C ASP A 150 -5.54 1.70 13.56
N SER A 151 -5.09 1.85 14.82
CA SER A 151 -3.66 1.86 15.15
C SER A 151 -2.94 0.54 14.90
N LYS A 152 -3.64 -0.53 14.54
CA LYS A 152 -3.08 -1.85 14.24
C LYS A 152 -3.04 -2.15 12.74
N GLY A 153 -3.49 -1.22 11.89
CA GLY A 153 -3.55 -1.38 10.44
C GLY A 153 -4.83 -2.05 9.93
N LYS A 154 -5.84 -2.24 10.80
CA LYS A 154 -7.15 -2.75 10.36
C LYS A 154 -7.91 -1.64 9.63
N ILE A 155 -8.36 -1.92 8.41
CA ILE A 155 -9.22 -1.04 7.62
C ILE A 155 -10.62 -1.04 8.26
N LEU A 156 -11.07 0.16 8.64
CA LEU A 156 -12.38 0.41 9.24
C LEU A 156 -13.39 0.87 8.19
N ALA A 157 -12.94 1.68 7.23
CA ALA A 157 -13.75 2.17 6.12
C ALA A 157 -12.86 2.59 4.94
N ILE A 158 -13.38 2.44 3.74
CA ILE A 158 -12.84 3.03 2.51
C ILE A 158 -13.93 3.90 1.91
N HIS A 159 -13.64 5.17 1.71
CA HIS A 159 -14.54 6.13 1.09
C HIS A 159 -14.06 6.42 -0.32
N GLY A 160 -14.96 6.35 -1.28
CA GLY A 160 -14.67 6.59 -2.68
C GLY A 160 -15.85 7.25 -3.40
N PRO A 161 -15.69 7.67 -4.65
CA PRO A 161 -16.81 8.14 -5.45
C PRO A 161 -17.80 7.01 -5.74
N GLN A 162 -19.01 7.38 -6.13
CA GLN A 162 -19.98 6.40 -6.58
C GLN A 162 -19.53 5.79 -7.92
N ALA A 163 -19.49 4.46 -7.99
CA ALA A 163 -19.19 3.75 -9.22
C ALA A 163 -20.23 4.06 -10.30
N ALA A 164 -19.77 4.31 -11.53
CA ALA A 164 -20.64 4.50 -12.68
C ALA A 164 -21.25 3.17 -13.17
N GLU A 165 -22.17 3.24 -14.14
CA GLU A 165 -22.74 2.04 -14.75
C GLU A 165 -21.63 1.18 -15.39
N GLY A 166 -21.57 -0.10 -15.01
CA GLY A 166 -20.55 -1.05 -15.48
C GLY A 166 -19.27 -1.08 -14.66
N GLU A 167 -19.10 -0.16 -13.72
CA GLU A 167 -17.98 -0.17 -12.76
C GLU A 167 -18.35 -0.85 -11.45
N LYS A 168 -17.36 -1.34 -10.74
CA LYS A 168 -17.49 -1.89 -9.38
C LYS A 168 -16.81 -0.96 -8.38
N ALA A 169 -17.38 -0.83 -7.20
CA ALA A 169 -16.69 -0.21 -6.07
C ALA A 169 -15.47 -1.06 -5.67
N ILE A 170 -14.46 -0.40 -5.09
CA ILE A 170 -13.38 -1.12 -4.41
C ILE A 170 -13.97 -2.01 -3.30
N ALA A 171 -13.33 -3.15 -3.03
CA ALA A 171 -13.82 -4.07 -2.01
C ALA A 171 -13.93 -3.38 -0.63
N GLY A 172 -15.13 -3.41 -0.05
CA GLY A 172 -15.43 -2.70 1.19
C GLY A 172 -15.61 -1.18 1.06
N GLY A 173 -15.60 -0.65 -0.16
CA GLY A 173 -15.76 0.78 -0.42
C GLY A 173 -17.17 1.30 -0.16
N LEU A 174 -17.25 2.51 0.37
CA LEU A 174 -18.46 3.28 0.61
C LEU A 174 -18.54 4.44 -0.40
N PRO A 175 -19.62 4.51 -1.22
CA PRO A 175 -19.76 5.54 -2.25
C PRO A 175 -20.27 6.86 -1.65
N ASN A 176 -19.44 7.59 -0.94
CA ASN A 176 -19.86 8.77 -0.18
C ASN A 176 -18.84 9.94 -0.16
N ILE A 177 -18.03 10.06 -1.20
CA ILE A 177 -17.22 11.25 -1.49
C ILE A 177 -17.45 11.75 -2.90
#